data_1db6ade9cdb73c7fd6064858551ebb20
#
_entry.id   1db6ade9cdb73c7fd6064858551ebb20
#
_cell.length_a   1.000
_cell.length_b   1.000
_cell.length_c   1.000
_cell.angle_alpha   90.00
_cell.angle_beta   90.00
_cell.angle_gamma   90.00
#
_symmetry.space_group_name_H-M   'P 1'
#
loop_
_entity.id
_entity.type
_entity.pdbx_description
1 polymer ?
#
loop_
_entity_poly.entity_id
_entity_poly.type
_entity_poly.pdbx_seq_one_letter_code
_entity_poly.pdbx_strand_id
1 'polypeptide(L)'
;MTGKVYLVGAGPGDPGLITVKGLELLRTADVVFYDALANPLLLRECREDAELIDAGKRARDHHLSQWQTNELLVKHAQEGKTVVRLKGGDPFLFGRGAEEAEELRKAGVEVHVVPAVSSSISVPELAGIPVTHRDHASLVTFVTGHEKDGREGDRVDWKALA
;
A
#
# COMPACT_ATOMS: atom_id res chain seq x y z
N MET A 1 8.62 13.93 -21.20
CA MET A 1 9.09 12.73 -20.48
C MET A 1 7.91 12.22 -19.68
N THR A 2 7.62 10.94 -19.71
CA THR A 2 6.62 10.33 -18.82
C THR A 2 7.09 10.43 -17.38
N GLY A 3 6.18 10.77 -16.46
CA GLY A 3 6.45 10.75 -15.03
C GLY A 3 6.58 9.33 -14.47
N LYS A 4 6.67 9.23 -13.15
CA LYS A 4 6.88 7.96 -12.45
C LYS A 4 5.83 7.76 -11.37
N VAL A 5 5.46 6.51 -11.12
CA VAL A 5 4.60 6.13 -10.00
C VAL A 5 5.39 5.36 -8.94
N TYR A 6 5.25 5.79 -7.70
CA TYR A 6 5.82 5.13 -6.53
C TYR A 6 4.71 4.52 -5.69
N LEU A 7 4.69 3.19 -5.57
CA LEU A 7 3.82 2.49 -4.63
C LEU A 7 4.53 2.47 -3.27
N VAL A 8 4.08 3.31 -2.36
CA VAL A 8 4.75 3.56 -1.08
C VAL A 8 3.93 2.99 0.06
N GLY A 9 4.54 2.17 0.89
CA GLY A 9 3.91 1.72 2.13
C GLY A 9 3.92 2.81 3.20
N ALA A 10 2.78 3.01 3.82
CA ALA A 10 2.59 3.98 4.91
C ALA A 10 2.96 3.40 6.29
N GLY A 11 3.26 2.11 6.36
CA GLY A 11 3.42 1.42 7.62
C GLY A 11 2.08 1.07 8.30
N PRO A 12 2.13 0.56 9.54
CA PRO A 12 0.97 -0.04 10.23
C PRO A 12 0.05 0.97 10.94
N GLY A 13 0.27 2.27 10.74
CA GLY A 13 -0.57 3.32 11.32
C GLY A 13 0.19 4.36 12.12
N ASP A 14 1.31 4.03 12.78
CA ASP A 14 2.21 5.01 13.39
C ASP A 14 3.00 5.74 12.29
N PRO A 15 2.89 7.08 12.16
CA PRO A 15 3.65 7.84 11.17
C PRO A 15 5.17 7.69 11.30
N GLY A 16 5.67 7.42 12.50
CA GLY A 16 7.09 7.19 12.77
C GLY A 16 7.63 5.88 12.16
N LEU A 17 6.74 5.00 11.68
CA LEU A 17 7.12 3.74 11.04
C LEU A 17 7.12 3.80 9.50
N ILE A 18 6.93 4.99 8.93
CA ILE A 18 7.22 5.18 7.50
C ILE A 18 8.72 5.08 7.24
N THR A 19 9.10 4.54 6.09
CA THR A 19 10.51 4.52 5.71
C THR A 19 11.00 5.92 5.33
N VAL A 20 12.29 6.21 5.55
CA VAL A 20 12.92 7.48 5.13
C VAL A 20 12.66 7.74 3.65
N LYS A 21 12.83 6.72 2.79
CA LYS A 21 12.55 6.82 1.35
C LYS A 21 11.08 7.15 1.05
N GLY A 22 10.14 6.57 1.77
CA GLY A 22 8.72 6.87 1.62
C GLY A 22 8.39 8.31 1.99
N LEU A 23 8.97 8.81 3.08
CA LEU A 23 8.81 10.18 3.54
C LEU A 23 9.39 11.21 2.55
N GLU A 24 10.58 10.94 2.01
CA GLU A 24 11.21 11.79 0.99
C GLU A 24 10.35 11.89 -0.28
N LEU A 25 9.76 10.77 -0.70
CA LEU A 25 8.86 10.74 -1.84
C LEU A 25 7.56 11.52 -1.60
N LEU A 26 6.97 11.44 -0.41
CA LEU A 26 5.82 12.27 -0.05
C LEU A 26 6.13 13.75 -0.13
N ARG A 27 7.32 14.16 0.34
CA ARG A 27 7.79 15.55 0.33
C ARG A 27 8.08 16.11 -1.05
N THR A 28 8.23 15.25 -2.07
CA THR A 28 8.61 15.65 -3.43
C THR A 28 7.57 15.31 -4.49
N ALA A 29 6.52 14.58 -4.14
CA ALA A 29 5.45 14.20 -5.05
C ALA A 29 4.64 15.39 -5.55
N ASP A 30 4.22 15.35 -6.82
CA ASP A 30 3.27 16.29 -7.39
C ASP A 30 1.82 15.86 -7.09
N VAL A 31 1.59 14.54 -7.00
CA VAL A 31 0.27 13.95 -6.71
C VAL A 31 0.43 12.80 -5.73
N VAL A 32 -0.42 12.76 -4.72
CA VAL A 32 -0.45 11.67 -3.73
C VAL A 32 -1.86 11.06 -3.68
N PHE A 33 -1.97 9.82 -4.12
CA PHE A 33 -3.15 8.99 -3.90
C PHE A 33 -2.99 8.25 -2.58
N TYR A 34 -3.92 8.40 -1.67
CA TYR A 34 -3.88 7.73 -0.36
C TYR A 34 -5.13 6.90 -0.12
N ASP A 35 -5.01 5.83 0.67
CA ASP A 35 -6.15 5.02 1.09
C ASP A 35 -6.57 5.30 2.54
N ALA A 36 -7.69 4.71 2.94
CA ALA A 36 -8.27 4.92 4.26
C ALA A 36 -7.43 4.35 5.42
N LEU A 37 -6.46 3.48 5.14
CA LEU A 37 -5.57 2.87 6.13
C LEU A 37 -4.28 3.66 6.34
N ALA A 38 -3.95 4.57 5.42
CA ALA A 38 -2.81 5.47 5.60
C ALA A 38 -3.13 6.52 6.67
N ASN A 39 -2.22 6.71 7.63
CA ASN A 39 -2.43 7.71 8.67
C ASN A 39 -2.46 9.12 8.06
N PRO A 40 -3.54 9.91 8.29
CA PRO A 40 -3.67 11.26 7.72
C PRO A 40 -2.56 12.24 8.15
N LEU A 41 -1.86 11.97 9.24
CA LEU A 41 -0.71 12.78 9.65
C LEU A 41 0.43 12.75 8.61
N LEU A 42 0.57 11.66 7.85
CA LEU A 42 1.55 11.56 6.77
C LEU A 42 1.27 12.54 5.62
N LEU A 43 0.00 12.91 5.41
CA LEU A 43 -0.35 13.87 4.35
C LEU A 43 0.13 15.30 4.66
N ARG A 44 0.46 15.59 5.93
CA ARG A 44 1.06 16.87 6.33
C ARG A 44 2.51 17.01 5.88
N GLU A 45 3.14 15.90 5.52
CA GLU A 45 4.52 15.89 4.98
C GLU A 45 4.57 16.17 3.47
N CYS A 46 3.42 16.17 2.79
CA CYS A 46 3.35 16.51 1.37
C CYS A 46 3.62 18.00 1.16
N ARG A 47 4.06 18.34 -0.05
CA ARG A 47 4.18 19.74 -0.47
C ARG A 47 2.82 20.43 -0.40
N GLU A 48 2.80 21.72 -0.12
CA GLU A 48 1.56 22.52 -0.04
C GLU A 48 0.79 22.54 -1.37
N ASP A 49 1.50 22.45 -2.48
CA ASP A 49 0.96 22.45 -3.84
C ASP A 49 0.73 21.03 -4.40
N ALA A 50 0.99 19.98 -3.62
CA ALA A 50 0.71 18.62 -4.05
C ALA A 50 -0.79 18.34 -4.11
N GLU A 51 -1.22 17.69 -5.18
CA GLU A 51 -2.61 17.24 -5.34
C GLU A 51 -2.84 15.99 -4.49
N LEU A 52 -3.77 16.04 -3.53
CA LEU A 52 -4.10 14.91 -2.64
C LEU A 52 -5.41 14.27 -3.09
N ILE A 53 -5.39 12.97 -3.43
CA ILE A 53 -6.53 12.22 -3.95
C ILE A 53 -6.86 11.05 -3.02
N ASP A 54 -8.06 11.05 -2.43
CA ASP A 54 -8.56 9.94 -1.61
C ASP A 54 -8.98 8.77 -2.52
N ALA A 55 -8.22 7.69 -2.48
CA ALA A 55 -8.50 6.44 -3.17
C ALA A 55 -9.04 5.35 -2.19
N GLY A 56 -9.34 5.72 -0.94
CA GLY A 56 -9.83 4.82 0.09
C GLY A 56 -11.30 4.46 -0.07
N LYS A 57 -11.67 3.24 0.25
CA LYS A 57 -13.07 2.79 0.31
C LYS A 57 -13.68 3.18 1.66
N ARG A 58 -14.48 4.23 1.72
CA ARG A 58 -15.33 4.52 2.88
C ARG A 58 -16.79 4.23 2.53
N ALA A 59 -17.56 3.71 3.45
CA ALA A 59 -18.86 3.05 3.22
C ALA A 59 -20.02 3.94 2.71
N ARG A 60 -19.85 5.22 2.39
CA ARG A 60 -21.02 6.09 2.12
C ARG A 60 -20.96 7.09 0.97
N ASP A 61 -19.83 7.36 0.29
CA ASP A 61 -19.83 8.31 -0.84
C ASP A 61 -18.81 7.96 -1.93
N HIS A 62 -19.12 8.37 -3.17
CA HIS A 62 -18.39 8.27 -4.43
C HIS A 62 -16.89 7.96 -4.33
N HIS A 63 -16.56 6.69 -4.12
CA HIS A 63 -15.18 6.23 -4.03
C HIS A 63 -14.71 5.74 -5.39
N LEU A 64 -13.44 6.07 -5.69
CA LEU A 64 -12.79 5.53 -6.85
C LEU A 64 -12.76 3.99 -6.77
N SER A 65 -13.28 3.34 -7.79
CA SER A 65 -13.04 1.91 -7.97
C SER A 65 -11.55 1.67 -8.21
N GLN A 66 -11.07 0.43 -8.01
CA GLN A 66 -9.69 0.10 -8.30
C GLN A 66 -9.31 0.45 -9.75
N TRP A 67 -10.22 0.24 -10.68
CA TRP A 67 -10.04 0.57 -12.09
C TRP A 67 -9.86 2.09 -12.29
N GLN A 68 -10.73 2.91 -11.71
CA GLN A 68 -10.63 4.37 -11.77
C GLN A 68 -9.33 4.90 -11.12
N THR A 69 -8.93 4.29 -10.00
CA THR A 69 -7.64 4.62 -9.36
C THR A 69 -6.48 4.35 -10.32
N ASN A 70 -6.47 3.18 -10.97
CA ASN A 70 -5.42 2.83 -11.92
C ASN A 70 -5.39 3.78 -13.13
N GLU A 71 -6.56 4.14 -13.69
CA GLU A 71 -6.64 5.11 -14.78
C GLU A 71 -6.09 6.48 -14.40
N LEU A 72 -6.44 6.98 -13.21
CA LEU A 72 -5.94 8.27 -12.74
C LEU A 72 -4.43 8.23 -12.48
N LEU A 73 -3.90 7.15 -11.90
CA LEU A 73 -2.45 6.98 -11.72
C LEU A 73 -1.72 7.03 -13.07
N VAL A 74 -2.22 6.32 -14.08
CA VAL A 74 -1.68 6.33 -15.46
C VAL A 74 -1.73 7.74 -16.03
N LYS A 75 -2.89 8.40 -15.94
CA LYS A 75 -3.09 9.76 -16.47
C LYS A 75 -2.06 10.74 -15.92
N HIS A 76 -1.95 10.83 -14.58
CA HIS A 76 -1.01 11.77 -13.96
C HIS A 76 0.45 11.46 -14.30
N ALA A 77 0.81 10.18 -14.39
CA ALA A 77 2.15 9.79 -14.83
C ALA A 77 2.41 10.19 -16.30
N GLN A 78 1.43 10.03 -17.18
CA GLN A 78 1.54 10.46 -18.59
C GLN A 78 1.65 11.97 -18.74
N GLU A 79 1.08 12.74 -17.80
CA GLU A 79 1.27 14.19 -17.70
C GLU A 79 2.68 14.61 -17.23
N GLY A 80 3.57 13.65 -16.95
CA GLY A 80 4.95 13.89 -16.53
C GLY A 80 5.13 14.10 -15.03
N LYS A 81 4.08 13.87 -14.23
CA LYS A 81 4.10 14.08 -12.78
C LYS A 81 4.80 12.95 -12.03
N THR A 82 5.39 13.29 -10.88
CA THR A 82 5.82 12.34 -9.86
C THR A 82 4.62 11.96 -8.99
N VAL A 83 4.17 10.72 -9.10
CA VAL A 83 2.96 10.25 -8.42
C VAL A 83 3.33 9.29 -7.29
N VAL A 84 2.83 9.53 -6.10
CA VAL A 84 2.90 8.60 -4.97
C VAL A 84 1.53 7.95 -4.76
N ARG A 85 1.49 6.62 -4.73
CA ARG A 85 0.36 5.83 -4.25
C ARG A 85 0.69 5.36 -2.83
N LEU A 86 0.22 6.09 -1.83
CA LEU A 86 0.42 5.80 -0.40
C LEU A 86 -0.59 4.75 0.07
N LYS A 87 -0.10 3.60 0.51
CA LYS A 87 -0.88 2.42 0.88
C LYS A 87 -0.66 2.06 2.33
N GLY A 88 -1.72 1.76 3.09
CA GLY A 88 -1.58 1.26 4.46
C GLY A 88 -0.75 -0.03 4.50
N GLY A 89 0.08 -0.21 5.53
CA GLY A 89 1.00 -1.33 5.67
C GLY A 89 2.07 -1.35 4.58
N ASP A 90 2.32 -2.53 4.02
CA ASP A 90 3.23 -2.77 2.89
C ASP A 90 2.45 -2.88 1.57
N PRO A 91 2.93 -2.29 0.46
CA PRO A 91 2.21 -2.27 -0.81
C PRO A 91 1.95 -3.65 -1.41
N PHE A 92 2.85 -4.62 -1.19
CA PHE A 92 2.83 -5.92 -1.83
C PHE A 92 2.37 -7.07 -0.92
N LEU A 93 2.17 -6.81 0.38
CA LEU A 93 1.62 -7.80 1.30
C LEU A 93 0.14 -7.53 1.55
N PHE A 94 -0.75 -8.26 0.89
CA PHE A 94 -2.23 -8.12 0.92
C PHE A 94 -2.76 -6.71 0.59
N GLY A 95 -1.91 -5.87 -0.02
CA GLY A 95 -2.22 -4.48 -0.36
C GLY A 95 -2.66 -4.25 -1.81
N ARG A 96 -2.79 -5.28 -2.64
CA ARG A 96 -3.13 -5.20 -4.07
C ARG A 96 -2.16 -4.36 -4.92
N GLY A 97 -0.99 -4.00 -4.38
CA GLY A 97 -0.01 -3.19 -5.09
C GLY A 97 0.55 -3.87 -6.34
N ALA A 98 0.61 -5.21 -6.36
CA ALA A 98 1.02 -5.96 -7.55
C ALA A 98 0.05 -5.75 -8.72
N GLU A 99 -1.28 -5.76 -8.47
CA GLU A 99 -2.31 -5.48 -9.47
C GLU A 99 -2.16 -4.05 -10.03
N GLU A 100 -1.96 -3.06 -9.16
CA GLU A 100 -1.71 -1.67 -9.55
C GLU A 100 -0.43 -1.55 -10.40
N ALA A 101 0.66 -2.21 -9.98
CA ALA A 101 1.92 -2.20 -10.72
C ALA A 101 1.82 -2.85 -12.11
N GLU A 102 1.05 -3.93 -12.25
CA GLU A 102 0.81 -4.59 -13.53
C GLU A 102 0.08 -3.68 -14.52
N GLU A 103 -0.99 -3.02 -14.08
CA GLU A 103 -1.77 -2.11 -14.94
C GLU A 103 -0.94 -0.89 -15.37
N LEU A 104 -0.16 -0.31 -14.46
CA LEU A 104 0.74 0.80 -14.76
C LEU A 104 1.81 0.41 -15.78
N ARG A 105 2.43 -0.77 -15.63
CA ARG A 105 3.43 -1.29 -16.60
C ARG A 105 2.83 -1.56 -17.97
N LYS A 106 1.61 -2.13 -18.03
CA LYS A 106 0.87 -2.31 -19.29
C LYS A 106 0.64 -0.98 -20.03
N ALA A 107 0.44 0.10 -19.28
CA ALA A 107 0.30 1.44 -19.83
C ALA A 107 1.65 2.13 -20.15
N GLY A 108 2.78 1.45 -20.01
CA GLY A 108 4.11 2.00 -20.26
C GLY A 108 4.62 2.97 -19.20
N VAL A 109 4.05 2.95 -17.99
CA VAL A 109 4.45 3.82 -16.87
C VAL A 109 5.56 3.15 -16.06
N GLU A 110 6.61 3.93 -15.73
CA GLU A 110 7.67 3.49 -14.83
C GLU A 110 7.15 3.40 -13.39
N VAL A 111 7.25 2.21 -12.77
CA VAL A 111 6.71 1.94 -11.42
C VAL A 111 7.81 1.48 -10.50
N HIS A 112 7.89 2.13 -9.35
CA HIS A 112 8.78 1.77 -8.25
C HIS A 112 7.98 1.36 -7.01
N VAL A 113 8.47 0.38 -6.27
CA VAL A 113 7.87 -0.06 -5.01
C VAL A 113 8.78 0.32 -3.86
N VAL A 114 8.21 0.94 -2.84
CA VAL A 114 8.89 1.27 -1.58
C VAL A 114 8.26 0.43 -0.48
N PRO A 115 8.92 -0.65 -0.04
CA PRO A 115 8.45 -1.49 1.05
C PRO A 115 8.27 -0.72 2.35
N ALA A 116 7.41 -1.23 3.22
CA ALA A 116 7.23 -0.69 4.55
C ALA A 116 6.90 -1.78 5.57
N VAL A 117 6.79 -1.40 6.83
CA VAL A 117 6.43 -2.33 7.91
C VAL A 117 4.97 -2.75 7.75
N SER A 118 4.76 -4.06 7.58
CA SER A 118 3.41 -4.64 7.53
C SER A 118 2.81 -4.79 8.92
N SER A 119 1.49 -4.62 9.04
CA SER A 119 0.74 -4.90 10.27
C SER A 119 0.87 -6.35 10.73
N SER A 120 1.09 -7.28 9.82
CA SER A 120 1.29 -8.70 10.15
C SER A 120 2.55 -8.98 11.00
N ILE A 121 3.52 -8.08 10.97
CA ILE A 121 4.73 -8.12 11.82
C ILE A 121 4.60 -7.13 12.98
N SER A 122 4.23 -5.90 12.70
CA SER A 122 4.28 -4.82 13.70
C SER A 122 3.21 -4.95 14.78
N VAL A 123 2.02 -5.47 14.49
CA VAL A 123 0.96 -5.59 15.51
C VAL A 123 1.37 -6.53 16.64
N PRO A 124 1.84 -7.77 16.40
CA PRO A 124 2.35 -8.60 17.49
C PRO A 124 3.57 -7.98 18.18
N GLU A 125 4.50 -7.36 17.44
CA GLU A 125 5.69 -6.73 18.05
C GLU A 125 5.33 -5.58 18.98
N LEU A 126 4.40 -4.71 18.58
CA LEU A 126 3.90 -3.62 19.44
C LEU A 126 3.16 -4.13 20.68
N ALA A 127 2.62 -5.34 20.63
CA ALA A 127 2.05 -6.05 21.78
C ALA A 127 3.10 -6.81 22.62
N GLY A 128 4.38 -6.73 22.28
CA GLY A 128 5.47 -7.45 22.95
C GLY A 128 5.53 -8.94 22.60
N ILE A 129 4.90 -9.35 21.50
CA ILE A 129 4.88 -10.76 21.05
C ILE A 129 5.83 -10.90 19.86
N PRO A 130 6.96 -11.59 20.01
CA PRO A 130 7.86 -11.85 18.89
C PRO A 130 7.22 -12.84 17.92
N VAL A 131 7.27 -12.52 16.60
CA VAL A 131 6.73 -13.41 15.54
C VAL A 131 7.59 -14.66 15.30
N THR A 132 8.85 -14.63 15.74
CA THR A 132 9.77 -15.78 15.74
C THR A 132 10.52 -15.84 17.07
N HIS A 133 10.93 -17.03 17.46
CA HIS A 133 11.77 -17.22 18.64
C HIS A 133 12.68 -18.44 18.42
N ARG A 134 13.97 -18.32 18.76
CA ARG A 134 14.95 -19.39 18.52
C ARG A 134 14.51 -20.76 19.04
N ASP A 135 13.91 -20.76 20.23
CA ASP A 135 13.54 -22.00 20.93
C ASP A 135 12.07 -22.41 20.73
N HIS A 136 11.22 -21.53 20.12
CA HIS A 136 9.77 -21.76 20.09
C HIS A 136 9.15 -21.68 18.69
N ALA A 137 9.64 -20.80 17.81
CA ALA A 137 9.02 -20.58 16.52
C ALA A 137 10.04 -20.19 15.44
N SER A 138 10.30 -21.10 14.53
CA SER A 138 11.20 -20.90 13.37
C SER A 138 10.45 -20.70 12.05
N LEU A 139 9.11 -20.71 12.09
CA LEU A 139 8.25 -20.55 10.93
C LEU A 139 7.18 -19.49 11.23
N VAL A 140 6.92 -18.62 10.26
CA VAL A 140 5.81 -17.67 10.26
C VAL A 140 5.06 -17.79 8.95
N THR A 141 3.73 -17.88 9.02
CA THR A 141 2.87 -17.93 7.85
C THR A 141 1.92 -16.71 7.86
N PHE A 142 1.94 -15.93 6.80
CA PHE A 142 0.99 -14.82 6.63
C PHE A 142 -0.21 -15.30 5.83
N VAL A 143 -1.40 -15.15 6.41
CA VAL A 143 -2.66 -15.57 5.80
C VAL A 143 -3.62 -14.38 5.81
N THR A 144 -4.29 -14.13 4.67
CA THR A 144 -5.36 -13.13 4.63
C THR A 144 -6.64 -13.68 5.23
N GLY A 145 -7.33 -12.89 6.06
CA GLY A 145 -8.66 -13.22 6.55
C GLY A 145 -9.79 -12.86 5.59
N HIS A 146 -9.47 -12.19 4.45
CA HIS A 146 -10.44 -11.76 3.45
C HIS A 146 -10.03 -12.29 2.08
N GLU A 147 -10.76 -13.26 1.57
CA GLU A 147 -10.64 -13.70 0.19
C GLU A 147 -11.52 -12.86 -0.73
N LYS A 148 -11.22 -12.88 -2.03
CA LYS A 148 -12.02 -12.18 -3.03
C LYS A 148 -13.41 -12.83 -3.12
N ASP A 149 -14.47 -12.06 -2.92
CA ASP A 149 -15.85 -12.50 -3.05
C ASP A 149 -16.10 -13.24 -4.38
N GLY A 150 -16.90 -14.32 -4.32
CA GLY A 150 -17.35 -15.07 -5.49
C GLY A 150 -16.41 -16.18 -5.98
N ARG A 151 -15.43 -16.61 -5.20
CA ARG A 151 -14.66 -17.83 -5.48
C ARG A 151 -15.15 -18.99 -4.63
N GLU A 152 -15.45 -20.10 -5.28
CA GLU A 152 -15.73 -21.37 -4.59
C GLU A 152 -14.42 -21.96 -4.05
N GLY A 153 -14.42 -22.34 -2.77
CA GLY A 153 -13.34 -23.04 -2.08
C GLY A 153 -12.34 -22.15 -1.34
N ASP A 154 -11.92 -22.65 -0.21
CA ASP A 154 -10.88 -22.04 0.63
C ASP A 154 -9.52 -22.26 -0.04
N ARG A 155 -8.76 -21.20 -0.31
CA ARG A 155 -7.40 -21.32 -0.88
C ARG A 155 -6.37 -21.73 0.15
N VAL A 156 -6.72 -21.60 1.41
CA VAL A 156 -5.84 -21.93 2.52
C VAL A 156 -6.16 -23.35 2.98
N ASP A 157 -5.22 -24.24 2.86
CA ASP A 157 -5.32 -25.56 3.47
C ASP A 157 -5.02 -25.43 4.98
N TRP A 158 -6.06 -25.11 5.74
CA TRP A 158 -5.98 -24.96 7.20
C TRP A 158 -5.48 -26.21 7.90
N LYS A 159 -5.73 -27.41 7.32
CA LYS A 159 -5.25 -28.68 7.88
C LYS A 159 -3.74 -28.83 7.70
N ALA A 160 -3.18 -28.32 6.62
CA ALA A 160 -1.74 -28.33 6.39
C ALA A 160 -0.98 -27.30 7.24
N LEU A 161 -1.70 -26.30 7.80
CA LEU A 161 -1.12 -25.27 8.66
C LEU A 161 -1.24 -25.61 10.16
N ALA A 162 -2.04 -26.57 10.54
CA ALA A 162 -2.22 -27.03 11.93
C ALA A 162 -1.23 -28.13 12.29
#